data_0619b40cee301a31d59a4bd445de3d2a
#
_entry.id   0619b40cee301a31d59a4bd445de3d2a
#
_cell.length_a   1.000
_cell.length_b   1.000
_cell.length_c   1.000
_cell.angle_alpha   90.00
_cell.angle_beta   90.00
_cell.angle_gamma   90.00
#
_symmetry.space_group_name_H-M   'P 1'
#
loop_
_entity.id
_entity.type
_entity.pdbx_description
1 polymer ?
#
loop_
_entity_poly.entity_id
_entity_poly.type
_entity_poly.pdbx_seq_one_letter_code
_entity_poly.pdbx_strand_id
1 'polypeptide(L)'
;SYGCPEQPTLLRLMHHRYVCEVLGPGTNEPVARGASGELVLTTLGRDACPLLRYRTGDLVRPVELPGENPGEFALDGGILGRVDDMAIVRGVNLYPGALDAAVRSVAGVREYQVEIDQRGTLPEVTVRFEATDNDCDPTGELARHLRATFQMRIGVEKVPGGSLPVFEMKARRWKTLA
;
A
#
# COMPACT_ATOMS: atom_id res chain seq x y z
N SER A 1 17.76 7.35 -0.93
CA SER A 1 17.64 5.88 -0.83
C SER A 1 18.30 5.21 -2.02
N TYR A 2 18.70 3.98 -1.86
CA TYR A 2 19.28 3.16 -2.93
C TYR A 2 18.92 1.67 -2.69
N GLY A 3 18.76 0.94 -3.80
CA GLY A 3 18.47 -0.50 -3.73
C GLY A 3 19.67 -1.31 -3.26
N CYS A 4 19.43 -2.47 -2.67
CA CYS A 4 20.45 -3.43 -2.29
C CYS A 4 20.52 -4.53 -3.38
N PRO A 5 21.61 -4.64 -4.16
CA PRO A 5 21.69 -5.65 -5.21
C PRO A 5 21.54 -7.10 -4.72
N GLU A 6 22.01 -7.38 -3.51
CA GLU A 6 21.95 -8.70 -2.88
C GLU A 6 20.56 -9.00 -2.28
N GLN A 7 19.77 -7.97 -2.01
CA GLN A 7 18.43 -8.05 -1.44
C GLN A 7 17.52 -7.04 -2.13
N PRO A 8 17.00 -7.36 -3.32
CA PRO A 8 16.27 -6.41 -4.17
C PRO A 8 14.96 -5.89 -3.56
N THR A 9 14.45 -6.56 -2.54
CA THR A 9 13.28 -6.12 -1.77
C THR A 9 13.61 -5.05 -0.73
N LEU A 10 14.89 -4.80 -0.42
CA LEU A 10 15.30 -3.82 0.56
C LEU A 10 15.68 -2.50 -0.08
N LEU A 11 15.12 -1.42 0.46
CA LEU A 11 15.51 -0.06 0.11
C LEU A 11 16.31 0.55 1.27
N ARG A 12 17.60 0.80 1.06
CA ARG A 12 18.46 1.43 2.06
C ARG A 12 18.24 2.94 2.10
N LEU A 13 18.20 3.50 3.28
CA LEU A 13 18.11 4.93 3.51
C LEU A 13 19.51 5.55 3.64
N MET A 14 19.64 6.81 3.24
CA MET A 14 20.90 7.56 3.34
C MET A 14 20.98 8.25 4.70
N HIS A 15 21.20 7.50 5.77
CA HIS A 15 21.21 8.00 7.16
C HIS A 15 22.24 9.10 7.41
N HIS A 16 23.33 9.15 6.63
CA HIS A 16 24.31 10.25 6.68
C HIS A 16 23.78 11.56 6.06
N ARG A 17 22.66 11.53 5.35
CA ARG A 17 22.00 12.70 4.72
C ARG A 17 20.67 13.05 5.35
N TYR A 18 20.06 12.11 6.06
CA TYR A 18 18.74 12.28 6.65
C TYR A 18 18.66 11.61 8.02
N VAL A 19 18.02 12.30 8.97
CA VAL A 19 17.42 11.59 10.10
C VAL A 19 16.11 11.01 9.60
N CYS A 20 16.00 9.69 9.71
CA CYS A 20 14.84 8.93 9.24
C CYS A 20 14.07 8.38 10.45
N GLU A 21 12.79 8.70 10.52
CA GLU A 21 11.87 8.20 11.54
C GLU A 21 10.74 7.44 10.83
N VAL A 22 10.17 6.43 11.47
CA VAL A 22 8.95 5.77 11.00
C VAL A 22 7.92 5.83 12.12
N LEU A 23 6.86 6.59 11.88
CA LEU A 23 5.85 6.92 12.88
C LEU A 23 4.51 6.26 12.55
N GLY A 24 3.71 5.99 13.57
CA GLY A 24 2.34 5.55 13.37
C GLY A 24 1.55 6.58 12.56
N PRO A 25 0.72 6.14 11.57
CA PRO A 25 -0.09 7.05 10.78
C PRO A 25 -0.97 7.94 11.68
N GLY A 26 -0.87 9.26 11.50
CA GLY A 26 -1.61 10.25 12.30
C GLY A 26 -1.12 10.41 13.74
N THR A 27 -0.05 9.73 14.16
CA THR A 27 0.56 9.85 15.48
C THR A 27 1.99 10.40 15.40
N ASN A 28 2.62 10.68 16.54
CA ASN A 28 4.04 11.01 16.63
C ASN A 28 4.85 9.89 17.30
N GLU A 29 4.23 8.72 17.50
CA GLU A 29 4.87 7.60 18.17
C GLU A 29 5.63 6.74 17.15
N PRO A 30 6.89 6.39 17.44
CA PRO A 30 7.64 5.47 16.58
C PRO A 30 6.98 4.09 16.51
N VAL A 31 7.00 3.47 15.33
CA VAL A 31 6.54 2.10 15.18
C VAL A 31 7.64 1.10 15.55
N ALA A 32 7.23 -0.08 16.00
CA ALA A 32 8.15 -1.19 16.21
C ALA A 32 8.78 -1.66 14.87
N ARG A 33 9.98 -2.22 14.92
CA ARG A 33 10.62 -2.84 13.74
C ARG A 33 9.72 -3.94 13.18
N GLY A 34 9.56 -3.95 11.86
CA GLY A 34 8.64 -4.85 11.16
C GLY A 34 7.18 -4.37 11.10
N ALA A 35 6.78 -3.40 11.91
CA ALA A 35 5.48 -2.75 11.76
C ALA A 35 5.51 -1.66 10.70
N SER A 36 4.41 -1.48 9.98
CA SER A 36 4.30 -0.43 8.97
C SER A 36 3.98 0.92 9.60
N GLY A 37 4.60 2.00 9.07
CA GLY A 37 4.37 3.36 9.51
C GLY A 37 4.70 4.37 8.43
N GLU A 38 4.45 5.64 8.72
CA GLU A 38 4.74 6.76 7.84
C GLU A 38 6.21 7.17 7.94
N LEU A 39 6.88 7.29 6.80
CA LEU A 39 8.25 7.79 6.73
C LEU A 39 8.29 9.30 6.98
N VAL A 40 9.13 9.70 7.93
CA VAL A 40 9.37 11.10 8.28
C VAL A 40 10.85 11.39 8.12
N LEU A 41 11.18 12.48 7.45
CA LEU A 41 12.55 12.83 7.08
C LEU A 41 12.95 14.21 7.61
N THR A 42 14.12 14.28 8.20
CA THR A 42 14.83 15.53 8.48
C THR A 42 16.11 15.57 7.66
N THR A 43 16.31 16.62 6.87
CA THR A 43 17.51 16.75 6.04
C THR A 43 18.70 17.21 6.87
N LEU A 44 19.88 16.65 6.61
CA LEU A 44 21.15 17.06 7.20
C LEU A 44 22.02 17.77 6.15
N GLY A 45 22.53 18.96 6.49
CA GLY A 45 23.44 19.71 5.61
C GLY A 45 22.82 20.17 4.29
N ARG A 46 21.52 20.45 4.26
CA ARG A 46 20.83 21.02 3.12
C ARG A 46 20.49 22.48 3.39
N ASP A 47 21.25 23.41 2.81
CA ASP A 47 21.13 24.85 3.06
C ASP A 47 19.89 25.44 2.38
N ALA A 48 19.56 24.96 1.19
CA ALA A 48 18.37 25.38 0.46
C ALA A 48 17.21 24.40 0.72
N CYS A 49 16.08 24.92 1.19
CA CYS A 49 14.86 24.15 1.49
C CYS A 49 15.10 23.03 2.51
N PRO A 50 15.51 23.32 3.75
CA PRO A 50 15.66 22.31 4.77
C PRO A 50 14.30 21.72 5.13
N LEU A 51 14.26 20.39 5.29
CA LEU A 51 13.10 19.68 5.79
C LEU A 51 13.33 19.32 7.25
N LEU A 52 12.42 19.69 8.13
CA LEU A 52 12.43 19.33 9.55
C LEU A 52 11.21 18.48 9.85
N ARG A 53 11.45 17.21 10.23
CA ARG A 53 10.40 16.21 10.47
C ARG A 53 9.29 16.22 9.43
N TYR A 54 9.70 16.25 8.16
CA TYR A 54 8.79 16.26 7.03
C TYR A 54 8.10 14.91 6.89
N ARG A 55 6.78 14.90 7.02
CA ARG A 55 5.96 13.73 6.78
C ARG A 55 5.84 13.52 5.27
N THR A 56 6.42 12.42 4.78
CA THR A 56 6.43 12.14 3.33
C THR A 56 5.07 11.68 2.81
N GLY A 57 4.21 11.18 3.69
CA GLY A 57 2.98 10.49 3.34
C GLY A 57 3.22 9.07 2.82
N ASP A 58 4.47 8.59 2.78
CA ASP A 58 4.80 7.26 2.30
C ASP A 58 4.72 6.24 3.46
N LEU A 59 4.01 5.15 3.21
CA LEU A 59 3.95 4.00 4.11
C LEU A 59 5.14 3.10 3.85
N VAL A 60 5.86 2.76 4.91
CA VAL A 60 7.08 1.94 4.83
C VAL A 60 7.12 0.93 5.99
N ARG A 61 7.99 -0.08 5.88
CA ARG A 61 8.25 -1.06 6.94
C ARG A 61 9.73 -1.05 7.29
N PRO A 62 10.12 -0.52 8.45
CA PRO A 62 11.51 -0.50 8.87
C PRO A 62 11.98 -1.86 9.33
N VAL A 63 13.13 -2.31 8.85
CA VAL A 63 13.81 -3.55 9.27
C VAL A 63 15.25 -3.26 9.60
N GLU A 64 15.77 -3.95 10.62
CA GLU A 64 17.18 -3.86 10.97
C GLU A 64 18.06 -4.55 9.92
N LEU A 65 19.22 -3.97 9.70
CA LEU A 65 20.25 -4.57 8.87
C LEU A 65 21.38 -5.08 9.75
N PRO A 66 21.73 -6.37 9.68
CA PRO A 66 22.88 -6.90 10.40
C PRO A 66 24.17 -6.15 10.01
N GLY A 67 24.93 -5.69 11.00
CA GLY A 67 26.22 -5.02 10.80
C GLY A 67 26.14 -3.53 10.52
N GLU A 68 24.97 -2.92 10.52
CA GLU A 68 24.78 -1.46 10.42
C GLU A 68 24.90 -0.79 11.81
N ASN A 69 25.04 0.54 11.79
CA ASN A 69 25.11 1.31 13.04
C ASN A 69 23.76 1.22 13.81
N PRO A 70 23.83 1.25 15.16
CA PRO A 70 22.61 1.28 15.96
C PRO A 70 21.68 2.43 15.56
N GLY A 71 20.44 2.11 15.28
CA GLY A 71 19.42 3.09 14.86
C GLY A 71 19.27 3.24 13.34
N GLU A 72 20.22 2.79 12.54
CA GLU A 72 20.05 2.69 11.09
C GLU A 72 19.13 1.52 10.73
N PHE A 73 18.37 1.66 9.65
CA PHE A 73 17.44 0.66 9.17
C PHE A 73 17.22 0.77 7.67
N ALA A 74 16.74 -0.28 7.06
CA ALA A 74 16.25 -0.30 5.68
C ALA A 74 14.73 -0.44 5.67
N LEU A 75 14.16 -0.30 4.48
CA LEU A 75 12.74 -0.46 4.23
C LEU A 75 12.51 -1.79 3.49
N ASP A 76 11.78 -2.71 4.13
CA ASP A 76 11.35 -3.96 3.52
C ASP A 76 10.19 -3.70 2.54
N GLY A 77 10.36 -4.13 1.29
CA GLY A 77 9.44 -3.83 0.20
C GLY A 77 9.50 -2.38 -0.28
N GLY A 78 10.43 -1.55 0.22
CA GLY A 78 10.55 -0.14 -0.16
C GLY A 78 9.37 0.71 0.30
N ILE A 79 8.77 1.49 -0.63
CA ILE A 79 7.54 2.26 -0.36
C ILE A 79 6.36 1.34 -0.63
N LEU A 80 5.62 1.00 0.43
CA LEU A 80 4.46 0.09 0.38
C LEU A 80 3.20 0.76 -0.17
N GLY A 81 3.13 2.09 -0.08
CA GLY A 81 1.99 2.88 -0.53
C GLY A 81 2.03 4.27 0.07
N ARG A 82 0.87 4.96 0.01
CA ARG A 82 0.71 6.28 0.63
C ARG A 82 -0.28 6.19 1.80
N VAL A 83 0.01 6.96 2.85
CA VAL A 83 -0.87 7.05 4.03
C VAL A 83 -2.20 7.72 3.68
N ASP A 84 -2.15 8.75 2.82
CA ASP A 84 -3.31 9.51 2.34
C ASP A 84 -4.20 8.72 1.35
N ASP A 85 -3.67 7.68 0.72
CA ASP A 85 -4.45 6.78 -0.13
C ASP A 85 -5.13 5.65 0.67
N MET A 86 -4.85 5.54 1.98
CA MET A 86 -5.41 4.52 2.85
C MET A 86 -6.90 4.74 3.08
N ALA A 87 -7.69 3.70 2.91
CA ALA A 87 -9.09 3.67 3.31
C ALA A 87 -9.28 2.88 4.60
N ILE A 88 -9.98 3.46 5.57
CA ILE A 88 -10.38 2.75 6.80
C ILE A 88 -11.79 2.21 6.59
N VAL A 89 -11.92 0.89 6.55
CA VAL A 89 -13.20 0.21 6.37
C VAL A 89 -13.42 -0.75 7.54
N ARG A 90 -14.45 -0.51 8.34
CA ARG A 90 -14.80 -1.33 9.52
C ARG A 90 -13.62 -1.55 10.48
N GLY A 91 -12.77 -0.52 10.66
CA GLY A 91 -11.58 -0.59 11.52
C GLY A 91 -10.36 -1.27 10.90
N VAL A 92 -10.45 -1.72 9.64
CA VAL A 92 -9.34 -2.30 8.90
C VAL A 92 -8.74 -1.25 7.97
N ASN A 93 -7.43 -1.07 8.02
CA ASN A 93 -6.69 -0.19 7.13
C ASN A 93 -6.44 -0.90 5.79
N LEU A 94 -7.08 -0.43 4.73
CA LEU A 94 -6.89 -0.92 3.38
C LEU A 94 -5.95 0.00 2.62
N TYR A 95 -4.81 -0.55 2.21
CA TYR A 95 -3.82 0.16 1.40
C TYR A 95 -3.97 -0.25 -0.07
N PRO A 96 -4.05 0.72 -1.00
CA PRO A 96 -4.21 0.42 -2.43
C PRO A 96 -3.15 -0.53 -2.98
N GLY A 97 -1.88 -0.35 -2.61
CA GLY A 97 -0.79 -1.23 -3.05
C GLY A 97 -0.93 -2.68 -2.56
N ALA A 98 -1.36 -2.88 -1.30
CA ALA A 98 -1.58 -4.23 -0.76
C ALA A 98 -2.76 -4.93 -1.47
N LEU A 99 -3.82 -4.18 -1.75
CA LEU A 99 -4.98 -4.72 -2.47
C LEU A 99 -4.64 -4.98 -3.94
N ASP A 100 -3.89 -4.11 -4.61
CA ASP A 100 -3.41 -4.34 -5.99
C ASP A 100 -2.57 -5.63 -6.06
N ALA A 101 -1.63 -5.80 -5.13
CA ALA A 101 -0.81 -7.01 -5.07
C ALA A 101 -1.66 -8.28 -4.87
N ALA A 102 -2.64 -8.23 -3.96
CA ALA A 102 -3.53 -9.36 -3.69
C ALA A 102 -4.42 -9.70 -4.90
N VAL A 103 -5.00 -8.70 -5.57
CA VAL A 103 -5.83 -8.94 -6.76
C VAL A 103 -4.99 -9.49 -7.92
N ARG A 104 -3.80 -8.93 -8.15
CA ARG A 104 -2.92 -9.35 -9.25
C ARG A 104 -2.26 -10.71 -9.03
N SER A 105 -2.21 -11.22 -7.80
CA SER A 105 -1.71 -12.57 -7.52
C SER A 105 -2.68 -13.66 -7.95
N VAL A 106 -3.95 -13.33 -8.18
CA VAL A 106 -4.97 -14.29 -8.65
C VAL A 106 -5.00 -14.29 -10.18
N ALA A 107 -4.75 -15.45 -10.76
CA ALA A 107 -4.80 -15.61 -12.21
C ALA A 107 -6.23 -15.38 -12.77
N GLY A 108 -6.31 -14.88 -14.00
CA GLY A 108 -7.60 -14.67 -14.67
C GLY A 108 -8.22 -13.29 -14.47
N VAL A 109 -7.60 -12.40 -13.70
CA VAL A 109 -8.02 -10.99 -13.56
C VAL A 109 -7.25 -10.13 -14.56
N ARG A 110 -7.97 -9.47 -15.48
CA ARG A 110 -7.40 -8.55 -16.47
C ARG A 110 -7.28 -7.12 -15.94
N GLU A 111 -8.38 -6.56 -15.47
CA GLU A 111 -8.47 -5.23 -14.87
C GLU A 111 -9.45 -5.25 -13.71
N TYR A 112 -9.32 -4.29 -12.79
CA TYR A 112 -10.20 -4.22 -11.64
C TYR A 112 -10.40 -2.77 -11.17
N GLN A 113 -11.50 -2.56 -10.43
CA GLN A 113 -11.81 -1.33 -9.71
C GLN A 113 -12.29 -1.67 -8.31
N VAL A 114 -11.92 -0.84 -7.35
CA VAL A 114 -12.36 -0.96 -5.95
C VAL A 114 -13.41 0.11 -5.69
N GLU A 115 -14.57 -0.30 -5.24
CA GLU A 115 -15.64 0.60 -4.81
C GLU A 115 -15.79 0.51 -3.29
N ILE A 116 -15.76 1.68 -2.63
CA ILE A 116 -16.07 1.81 -1.21
C ILE A 116 -17.43 2.49 -1.11
N ASP A 117 -18.44 1.75 -0.72
CA ASP A 117 -19.80 2.28 -0.52
C ASP A 117 -19.95 2.73 0.94
N GLN A 118 -20.12 4.03 1.14
CA GLN A 118 -20.31 4.67 2.45
C GLN A 118 -21.78 5.07 2.72
N ARG A 119 -22.69 4.79 1.80
CA ARG A 119 -24.11 5.17 1.91
C ARG A 119 -24.88 4.34 2.92
N GLY A 120 -24.38 3.15 3.26
CA GLY A 120 -24.97 2.27 4.27
C GLY A 120 -24.56 2.64 5.71
N THR A 121 -25.12 1.92 6.68
CA THR A 121 -24.75 2.08 8.11
C THR A 121 -23.28 1.74 8.36
N LEU A 122 -22.72 0.83 7.60
CA LEU A 122 -21.31 0.45 7.66
C LEU A 122 -20.72 0.50 6.24
N PRO A 123 -19.50 1.03 6.07
CA PRO A 123 -18.83 1.02 4.80
C PRO A 123 -18.64 -0.40 4.26
N GLU A 124 -18.86 -0.58 2.96
CA GLU A 124 -18.64 -1.84 2.26
C GLU A 124 -17.61 -1.67 1.14
N VAL A 125 -16.77 -2.68 0.96
CA VAL A 125 -15.77 -2.70 -0.12
C VAL A 125 -16.13 -3.78 -1.10
N THR A 126 -16.13 -3.43 -2.38
CA THR A 126 -16.34 -4.37 -3.48
C THR A 126 -15.23 -4.20 -4.52
N VAL A 127 -14.62 -5.30 -4.91
CA VAL A 127 -13.69 -5.38 -6.04
C VAL A 127 -14.49 -5.83 -7.25
N ARG A 128 -14.66 -4.93 -8.22
CA ARG A 128 -15.22 -5.23 -9.53
C ARG A 128 -14.10 -5.56 -10.49
N PHE A 129 -14.17 -6.67 -11.19
CA PHE A 129 -13.07 -7.09 -12.06
C PHE A 129 -13.55 -7.60 -13.40
N GLU A 130 -12.70 -7.43 -14.40
CA GLU A 130 -12.83 -8.04 -15.72
C GLU A 130 -11.94 -9.28 -15.80
N ALA A 131 -12.48 -10.38 -16.27
CA ALA A 131 -11.70 -11.58 -16.49
C ALA A 131 -10.86 -11.49 -17.78
N THR A 132 -9.73 -12.20 -17.80
CA THR A 132 -8.87 -12.34 -19.00
C THR A 132 -9.58 -13.09 -20.12
N ASP A 133 -10.44 -14.05 -19.77
CA ASP A 133 -11.25 -14.84 -20.66
C ASP A 133 -12.68 -14.93 -20.11
N ASN A 134 -13.68 -14.96 -20.99
CA ASN A 134 -15.08 -15.07 -20.60
C ASN A 134 -15.40 -16.41 -19.93
N ASP A 135 -14.67 -17.47 -20.28
CA ASP A 135 -14.82 -18.80 -19.69
C ASP A 135 -14.12 -18.96 -18.35
N CYS A 136 -13.30 -17.97 -17.97
CA CYS A 136 -12.62 -17.93 -16.68
C CYS A 136 -13.46 -17.19 -15.65
N ASP A 137 -13.71 -17.80 -14.50
CA ASP A 137 -14.39 -17.16 -13.38
C ASP A 137 -13.61 -17.30 -12.06
N PRO A 138 -12.63 -16.42 -11.81
CA PRO A 138 -11.84 -16.43 -10.58
C PRO A 138 -12.56 -15.81 -9.37
N THR A 139 -13.87 -15.49 -9.46
CA THR A 139 -14.63 -14.81 -8.38
C THR A 139 -14.46 -15.49 -7.02
N GLY A 140 -14.62 -16.81 -6.96
CA GLY A 140 -14.52 -17.57 -5.71
C GLY A 140 -13.11 -17.62 -5.15
N GLU A 141 -12.10 -17.73 -6.01
CA GLU A 141 -10.69 -17.71 -5.62
C GLU A 141 -10.28 -16.35 -5.12
N LEU A 142 -10.61 -15.28 -5.85
CA LEU A 142 -10.33 -13.91 -5.50
C LEU A 142 -10.99 -13.54 -4.16
N ALA A 143 -12.26 -13.88 -3.97
CA ALA A 143 -12.96 -13.61 -2.71
C ALA A 143 -12.31 -14.30 -1.50
N ARG A 144 -11.89 -15.56 -1.67
CA ARG A 144 -11.19 -16.33 -0.62
C ARG A 144 -9.83 -15.73 -0.33
N HIS A 145 -9.06 -15.37 -1.36
CA HIS A 145 -7.73 -14.78 -1.22
C HIS A 145 -7.79 -13.43 -0.51
N LEU A 146 -8.67 -12.53 -0.93
CA LEU A 146 -8.87 -11.21 -0.31
C LEU A 146 -9.31 -11.35 1.15
N ARG A 147 -10.23 -12.28 1.46
CA ARG A 147 -10.65 -12.54 2.84
C ARG A 147 -9.51 -13.04 3.72
N ALA A 148 -8.66 -13.91 3.20
CA ALA A 148 -7.49 -14.42 3.92
C ALA A 148 -6.46 -13.33 4.18
N THR A 149 -6.20 -12.47 3.19
CA THR A 149 -5.20 -11.40 3.26
C THR A 149 -5.62 -10.27 4.22
N PHE A 150 -6.87 -9.81 4.12
CA PHE A 150 -7.33 -8.62 4.84
C PHE A 150 -8.13 -8.93 6.11
N GLN A 151 -8.41 -10.21 6.41
CA GLN A 151 -9.19 -10.67 7.56
C GLN A 151 -10.60 -10.03 7.64
N MET A 152 -11.12 -9.57 6.50
CA MET A 152 -12.44 -8.98 6.36
C MET A 152 -13.15 -9.48 5.11
N ARG A 153 -14.48 -9.30 5.06
CA ARG A 153 -15.25 -9.61 3.87
C ARG A 153 -15.13 -8.45 2.88
N ILE A 154 -14.60 -8.74 1.69
CA ILE A 154 -14.58 -7.86 0.53
C ILE A 154 -15.49 -8.48 -0.53
N GLY A 155 -16.45 -7.71 -1.05
CA GLY A 155 -17.30 -8.13 -2.15
C GLY A 155 -16.47 -8.32 -3.42
N VAL A 156 -16.83 -9.31 -4.24
CA VAL A 156 -16.16 -9.54 -5.52
C VAL A 156 -17.22 -9.69 -6.60
N GLU A 157 -17.14 -8.91 -7.65
CA GLU A 157 -18.11 -8.87 -8.76
C GLU A 157 -17.38 -8.95 -10.11
N LYS A 158 -17.70 -9.97 -10.90
CA LYS A 158 -17.25 -10.06 -12.29
C LYS A 158 -18.10 -9.12 -13.15
N VAL A 159 -17.44 -8.29 -13.95
CA VAL A 159 -18.09 -7.38 -14.89
C VAL A 159 -17.71 -7.69 -16.32
N PRO A 160 -18.53 -7.29 -17.33
CA PRO A 160 -18.22 -7.50 -18.73
C PRO A 160 -16.88 -6.89 -19.13
N GLY A 161 -16.15 -7.54 -20.03
CA GLY A 161 -14.89 -7.04 -20.55
C GLY A 161 -15.05 -5.66 -21.21
N GLY A 162 -14.15 -4.72 -20.91
CA GLY A 162 -14.17 -3.36 -21.42
C GLY A 162 -15.15 -2.41 -20.71
N SER A 163 -15.77 -2.83 -19.60
CA SER A 163 -16.69 -2.00 -18.83
C SER A 163 -15.98 -1.12 -17.78
N LEU A 164 -14.77 -1.50 -17.39
CA LEU A 164 -13.96 -0.72 -16.45
C LEU A 164 -13.11 0.31 -17.22
N PRO A 165 -12.86 1.48 -16.61
CA PRO A 165 -12.00 2.49 -17.20
C PRO A 165 -10.58 1.95 -17.42
N VAL A 166 -10.05 2.12 -18.64
CA VAL A 166 -8.65 1.83 -18.95
C VAL A 166 -7.81 3.07 -18.57
N PHE A 167 -6.82 2.89 -17.72
CA PHE A 167 -5.98 3.97 -17.23
C PHE A 167 -4.60 3.92 -17.88
N GLU A 168 -4.26 4.93 -18.66
CA GLU A 168 -2.98 5.00 -19.39
C GLU A 168 -1.79 5.43 -18.53
N MET A 169 -1.99 6.18 -17.41
CA MET A 169 -0.87 6.69 -16.61
C MET A 169 -1.02 6.51 -15.09
N LYS A 170 -2.03 7.11 -14.45
CA LYS A 170 -2.30 6.93 -13.00
C LYS A 170 -3.68 6.33 -12.83
N ALA A 171 -3.74 5.03 -12.66
CA ALA A 171 -4.98 4.32 -12.44
C ALA A 171 -5.63 4.74 -11.10
N ARG A 172 -6.70 5.52 -11.17
CA ARG A 172 -7.58 5.73 -10.01
C ARG A 172 -8.55 4.55 -9.90
N ARG A 173 -8.01 3.40 -9.48
CA ARG A 173 -8.82 2.17 -9.30
C ARG A 173 -9.78 2.26 -8.12
N TRP A 174 -9.61 3.25 -7.25
CA TRP A 174 -10.43 3.42 -6.05
C TRP A 174 -11.49 4.49 -6.28
N LYS A 175 -12.74 4.11 -5.99
CA LYS A 175 -13.92 4.97 -6.09
C LYS A 175 -14.71 4.90 -4.79
N THR A 176 -14.97 6.04 -4.17
CA THR A 176 -15.84 6.14 -3.02
C THR A 176 -17.22 6.60 -3.47
N LEU A 177 -18.24 5.85 -3.06
CA LEU A 177 -19.64 6.19 -3.22
C LEU A 177 -20.13 6.77 -1.90
N ALA A 178 -20.38 8.07 -1.87
CA ALA A 178 -20.89 8.81 -0.71
C ALA A 178 -22.40 9.03 -0.82
#